data_2eced7f30cdfb4fd068f60c2685261c5
#
_entry.id   2eced7f30cdfb4fd068f60c2685261c5
#
_cell.length_a   1.000
_cell.length_b   1.000
_cell.length_c   1.000
_cell.angle_alpha   90.00
_cell.angle_beta   90.00
_cell.angle_gamma   90.00
#
_symmetry.space_group_name_H-M   'P 1'
#
loop_
_entity.id
_entity.type
_entity.pdbx_description
1 polymer ?
#
loop_
_entity_poly.entity_id
_entity_poly.type
_entity_poly.pdbx_seq_one_letter_code
_entity_poly.pdbx_strand_id
1 'polypeptide(L)'
;MNTLTPTRRRGTALRLAAASLGVILALSGCVQSGRTTHPDNFSGELTCPVEPDPSITTSARIAWQAIPNGDLVVKDLQLLEACMPEANISWLKMNSGGDVIQAFGSDSLDISQVGSSPVVKAASPPLSKDLKVIWISDVIGDAESLVVKDPSIESLADMSGKTIGVPFGSTAHYSLLTALGEEGLSDEVGVINLATDAILAAWQRDEIDAAWVWEPTLSELLAEQGHTILSSEASAGLGAPTFDLIAGTDAFITANPEFMRMWTLVQAEGTRLLNEEPELAATSISVQLGVEQEDAEKLLDGYIYPTLEEQAGAEYFGGDGLATALTSTAEFLETQSGIDALAEDGVYQEMPYGEAIEEVTR
;
A
#
# COMPACT_ATOMS: atom_id res chain seq x y z
N MET A 1 -6.35 -34.03 -68.55
CA MET A 1 -7.44 -34.53 -69.46
C MET A 1 -8.75 -34.37 -68.73
N ASN A 2 -9.65 -33.66 -69.38
CA ASN A 2 -11.07 -33.35 -69.12
C ASN A 2 -11.40 -32.55 -67.86
N THR A 3 -11.55 -31.24 -67.97
CA THR A 3 -12.63 -30.35 -68.49
C THR A 3 -14.05 -30.81 -68.17
N LEU A 4 -14.78 -29.98 -67.40
CA LEU A 4 -16.06 -29.43 -67.81
C LEU A 4 -16.65 -28.48 -66.70
N THR A 5 -16.74 -27.21 -66.98
CA THR A 5 -17.70 -26.20 -66.57
C THR A 5 -18.94 -26.26 -67.46
N PRO A 6 -20.01 -25.42 -67.30
CA PRO A 6 -20.70 -24.77 -66.22
C PRO A 6 -22.24 -24.92 -66.32
N THR A 7 -23.04 -24.40 -65.37
CA THR A 7 -24.34 -23.79 -65.77
C THR A 7 -24.84 -22.77 -64.74
N ARG A 8 -25.14 -21.63 -65.30
CA ARG A 8 -25.79 -20.44 -64.77
C ARG A 8 -27.31 -20.67 -64.63
N ARG A 9 -27.93 -20.27 -63.52
CA ARG A 9 -29.32 -19.82 -63.56
C ARG A 9 -29.48 -18.55 -62.71
N ARG A 10 -29.98 -17.52 -63.43
CA ARG A 10 -30.46 -16.23 -62.92
C ARG A 10 -31.86 -16.43 -62.30
N GLY A 11 -32.12 -15.71 -61.22
CA GLY A 11 -33.46 -15.52 -60.66
C GLY A 11 -33.48 -14.18 -59.96
N THR A 12 -34.37 -13.34 -60.46
CA THR A 12 -34.50 -11.87 -60.26
C THR A 12 -35.27 -11.52 -58.97
N ALA A 13 -34.83 -10.47 -58.31
CA ALA A 13 -35.55 -9.42 -57.59
C ALA A 13 -36.53 -9.71 -56.46
N LEU A 14 -36.30 -9.12 -55.28
CA LEU A 14 -37.20 -8.04 -54.82
C LEU A 14 -36.50 -7.19 -53.76
N ARG A 15 -36.57 -5.88 -53.92
CA ARG A 15 -36.08 -4.83 -53.01
C ARG A 15 -37.09 -4.67 -51.85
N LEU A 16 -36.61 -4.64 -50.63
CA LEU A 16 -37.28 -3.91 -49.53
C LEU A 16 -36.19 -3.26 -48.67
N ALA A 17 -36.15 -1.95 -48.81
CA ALA A 17 -35.37 -1.08 -47.96
C ALA A 17 -36.08 -0.97 -46.57
N ALA A 18 -35.40 -1.29 -45.52
CA ALA A 18 -35.75 -0.88 -44.17
C ALA A 18 -34.52 -0.20 -43.57
N ALA A 19 -34.57 1.13 -43.52
CA ALA A 19 -33.60 1.95 -42.80
C ALA A 19 -33.86 1.80 -41.29
N SER A 20 -32.98 1.14 -40.62
CA SER A 20 -32.91 1.17 -39.14
C SER A 20 -31.71 2.04 -38.75
N LEU A 21 -32.05 3.24 -38.31
CA LEU A 21 -31.11 4.17 -37.63
C LEU A 21 -30.70 3.49 -36.29
N GLY A 22 -29.54 2.88 -36.27
CA GLY A 22 -28.89 2.43 -35.04
C GLY A 22 -28.23 3.62 -34.36
N VAL A 23 -28.86 4.10 -33.30
CA VAL A 23 -28.20 5.04 -32.37
C VAL A 23 -27.15 4.21 -31.59
N ILE A 24 -25.89 4.39 -31.95
CA ILE A 24 -24.77 3.92 -31.13
C ILE A 24 -24.65 4.90 -29.98
N LEU A 25 -25.24 4.55 -28.82
CA LEU A 25 -24.88 5.15 -27.55
C LEU A 25 -23.45 4.69 -27.21
N ALA A 26 -22.49 5.58 -27.39
CA ALA A 26 -21.19 5.44 -26.79
C ALA A 26 -21.35 5.54 -25.26
N LEU A 27 -21.42 4.40 -24.58
CA LEU A 27 -21.26 4.31 -23.14
C LEU A 27 -19.78 4.59 -22.85
N SER A 28 -19.45 5.88 -22.65
CA SER A 28 -18.24 6.27 -21.94
C SER A 28 -18.43 5.76 -20.50
N GLY A 29 -17.96 4.56 -20.22
CA GLY A 29 -17.86 4.04 -18.86
C GLY A 29 -16.74 4.81 -18.16
N CYS A 30 -17.09 5.90 -17.46
CA CYS A 30 -16.27 6.35 -16.35
C CYS A 30 -16.25 5.17 -15.35
N VAL A 31 -15.06 4.64 -15.05
CA VAL A 31 -14.87 3.77 -13.90
C VAL A 31 -15.02 4.69 -12.69
N GLN A 32 -16.25 4.81 -12.21
CA GLN A 32 -16.51 5.39 -10.90
C GLN A 32 -15.92 4.44 -9.86
N SER A 33 -15.33 4.98 -8.79
CA SER A 33 -15.02 4.24 -7.57
C SER A 33 -16.19 3.30 -7.26
N GLY A 34 -15.92 2.08 -6.77
CA GLY A 34 -16.95 1.02 -6.63
C GLY A 34 -18.16 1.37 -5.77
N ARG A 35 -18.20 2.54 -5.16
CA ARG A 35 -19.32 3.05 -4.36
C ARG A 35 -20.42 3.59 -5.26
N THR A 36 -21.43 2.76 -5.57
CA THR A 36 -22.63 3.17 -6.31
C THR A 36 -23.74 3.75 -5.41
N THR A 37 -23.65 3.57 -4.10
CA THR A 37 -24.54 4.17 -3.09
C THR A 37 -23.77 4.36 -1.79
N HIS A 38 -23.85 5.55 -1.19
CA HIS A 38 -23.42 5.75 0.20
C HIS A 38 -24.25 4.84 1.13
N PRO A 39 -23.67 4.30 2.21
CA PRO A 39 -24.46 3.67 3.26
C PRO A 39 -25.56 4.65 3.71
N ASP A 40 -26.76 4.15 3.97
CA ASP A 40 -27.94 4.95 4.35
C ASP A 40 -27.73 5.88 5.57
N ASN A 41 -26.60 5.74 6.26
CA ASN A 41 -26.22 6.52 7.43
C ASN A 41 -25.29 7.70 7.13
N PHE A 42 -24.72 7.82 5.92
CA PHE A 42 -23.89 8.96 5.56
C PHE A 42 -24.71 9.98 4.77
N SER A 43 -25.35 10.92 5.49
CA SER A 43 -26.16 12.01 4.90
C SER A 43 -25.36 13.29 4.61
N GLY A 44 -24.01 13.24 4.75
CA GLY A 44 -23.12 14.35 4.47
C GLY A 44 -22.70 14.36 3.00
N GLU A 45 -22.75 15.51 2.35
CA GLU A 45 -21.99 15.76 1.14
C GLU A 45 -20.51 15.66 1.53
N LEU A 46 -19.76 14.72 0.94
CA LEU A 46 -18.33 14.59 1.16
C LEU A 46 -17.66 15.85 0.60
N THR A 47 -17.31 16.74 1.47
CA THR A 47 -16.71 18.03 1.14
C THR A 47 -15.26 18.01 1.59
N CYS A 48 -14.42 18.76 0.91
CA CYS A 48 -13.07 19.04 1.37
C CYS A 48 -13.11 19.55 2.82
N PRO A 49 -12.28 19.02 3.74
CA PRO A 49 -12.24 19.45 5.13
C PRO A 49 -11.75 20.90 5.31
N VAL A 50 -11.17 21.45 4.26
CA VAL A 50 -10.69 22.84 4.18
C VAL A 50 -11.29 23.55 2.97
N GLU A 51 -10.94 24.82 2.72
CA GLU A 51 -11.37 25.52 1.50
C GLU A 51 -10.74 24.84 0.26
N PRO A 52 -11.52 24.37 -0.72
CA PRO A 52 -11.00 23.79 -1.95
C PRO A 52 -10.18 24.78 -2.78
N ASP A 53 -9.12 24.31 -3.40
CA ASP A 53 -8.27 25.12 -4.26
C ASP A 53 -8.32 24.66 -5.73
N PRO A 54 -9.15 25.30 -6.58
CA PRO A 54 -9.24 24.95 -7.99
C PRO A 54 -8.04 25.48 -8.80
N SER A 55 -7.11 26.23 -8.21
CA SER A 55 -5.90 26.67 -8.91
C SER A 55 -4.85 25.57 -9.01
N ILE A 56 -4.96 24.51 -8.18
CA ILE A 56 -4.09 23.34 -8.23
C ILE A 56 -4.50 22.45 -9.41
N THR A 57 -3.67 22.42 -10.45
CA THR A 57 -3.93 21.66 -11.70
C THR A 57 -2.93 20.52 -11.90
N THR A 58 -2.27 20.12 -10.82
CA THR A 58 -1.24 19.07 -10.82
C THR A 58 -1.81 17.73 -11.31
N SER A 59 -1.03 17.01 -12.12
CA SER A 59 -1.29 15.59 -12.40
C SER A 59 -0.43 14.73 -11.51
N ALA A 60 -1.06 13.85 -10.72
CA ALA A 60 -0.39 12.99 -9.76
C ALA A 60 -0.75 11.52 -9.96
N ARG A 61 0.26 10.65 -10.01
CA ARG A 61 0.12 9.20 -10.03
C ARG A 61 0.42 8.68 -8.62
N ILE A 62 -0.64 8.33 -7.90
CA ILE A 62 -0.59 7.93 -6.49
C ILE A 62 -0.84 6.43 -6.38
N ALA A 63 0.10 5.69 -5.81
CA ALA A 63 -0.10 4.28 -5.57
C ALA A 63 -0.54 4.01 -4.11
N TRP A 64 -1.37 2.99 -3.97
CA TRP A 64 -1.92 2.52 -2.70
C TRP A 64 -1.77 0.99 -2.58
N GLN A 65 -1.76 0.48 -1.37
CA GLN A 65 -1.77 -0.94 -1.06
C GLN A 65 -3.03 -1.31 -0.28
N ALA A 66 -3.38 -2.60 -0.26
CA ALA A 66 -4.52 -3.10 0.49
C ALA A 66 -4.15 -3.22 1.99
N ILE A 67 -3.92 -2.08 2.64
CA ILE A 67 -3.57 -1.92 4.05
C ILE A 67 -4.58 -0.96 4.67
N PRO A 68 -5.18 -1.28 5.84
CA PRO A 68 -6.23 -0.47 6.46
C PRO A 68 -5.65 0.81 7.08
N ASN A 69 -5.52 1.86 6.29
CA ASN A 69 -4.95 3.14 6.71
C ASN A 69 -5.66 4.36 6.08
N GLY A 70 -5.15 5.56 6.35
CA GLY A 70 -5.73 6.83 5.90
C GLY A 70 -5.85 6.97 4.38
N ASP A 71 -4.93 6.37 3.61
CA ASP A 71 -4.98 6.43 2.14
C ASP A 71 -6.26 5.80 1.57
N LEU A 72 -6.74 4.69 2.16
CA LEU A 72 -7.99 4.05 1.75
C LEU A 72 -9.20 4.93 2.04
N VAL A 73 -9.18 5.64 3.18
CA VAL A 73 -10.22 6.60 3.56
C VAL A 73 -10.23 7.79 2.60
N VAL A 74 -9.08 8.41 2.39
CA VAL A 74 -8.90 9.55 1.48
C VAL A 74 -9.35 9.19 0.05
N LYS A 75 -8.95 8.01 -0.42
CA LYS A 75 -9.30 7.51 -1.75
C LYS A 75 -10.78 7.20 -1.89
N ASP A 76 -11.39 6.50 -0.94
CA ASP A 76 -12.81 6.12 -1.00
C ASP A 76 -13.70 7.35 -0.95
N LEU A 77 -13.39 8.29 -0.06
CA LEU A 77 -14.12 9.54 0.11
C LEU A 77 -13.80 10.59 -0.98
N GLN A 78 -12.85 10.31 -1.88
CA GLN A 78 -12.41 11.22 -2.94
C GLN A 78 -12.01 12.60 -2.41
N LEU A 79 -11.33 12.65 -1.26
CA LEU A 79 -11.01 13.91 -0.58
C LEU A 79 -10.00 14.76 -1.36
N LEU A 80 -9.02 14.14 -2.05
CA LEU A 80 -8.08 14.89 -2.89
C LEU A 80 -8.80 15.55 -4.06
N GLU A 81 -9.70 14.83 -4.71
CA GLU A 81 -10.50 15.32 -5.83
C GLU A 81 -11.47 16.42 -5.39
N ALA A 82 -12.04 16.32 -4.18
CA ALA A 82 -12.90 17.36 -3.61
C ALA A 82 -12.13 18.62 -3.26
N CYS A 83 -10.89 18.49 -2.74
CA CYS A 83 -10.05 19.61 -2.33
C CYS A 83 -9.31 20.28 -3.50
N MET A 84 -9.00 19.51 -4.55
CA MET A 84 -8.26 19.97 -5.74
C MET A 84 -9.04 19.58 -7.01
N PRO A 85 -10.19 20.22 -7.28
CA PRO A 85 -11.11 19.78 -8.33
C PRO A 85 -10.56 19.87 -9.77
N GLU A 86 -9.51 20.64 -9.98
CA GLU A 86 -8.83 20.78 -11.30
C GLU A 86 -7.54 19.93 -11.37
N ALA A 87 -7.16 19.22 -10.29
CA ALA A 87 -6.06 18.28 -10.30
C ALA A 87 -6.47 16.97 -11.00
N ASN A 88 -5.50 16.31 -11.63
CA ASN A 88 -5.72 15.01 -12.26
C ASN A 88 -5.08 13.91 -11.42
N ILE A 89 -5.87 13.28 -10.54
CA ILE A 89 -5.41 12.22 -9.64
C ILE A 89 -5.62 10.85 -10.30
N SER A 90 -4.58 10.04 -10.33
CA SER A 90 -4.63 8.66 -10.81
C SER A 90 -4.20 7.70 -9.69
N TRP A 91 -5.11 6.84 -9.26
CA TRP A 91 -4.86 5.85 -8.23
C TRP A 91 -4.43 4.51 -8.84
N LEU A 92 -3.29 3.96 -8.38
CA LEU A 92 -2.73 2.68 -8.84
C LEU A 92 -2.61 1.71 -7.66
N LYS A 93 -3.18 0.51 -7.79
CA LYS A 93 -3.02 -0.52 -6.76
C LYS A 93 -1.69 -1.24 -6.93
N MET A 94 -0.94 -1.39 -5.82
CA MET A 94 0.25 -2.21 -5.71
C MET A 94 -0.02 -3.34 -4.71
N ASN A 95 0.58 -4.51 -4.94
CA ASN A 95 0.36 -5.66 -4.07
C ASN A 95 1.40 -5.77 -2.95
N SER A 96 2.52 -5.07 -3.08
CA SER A 96 3.61 -5.09 -2.08
C SER A 96 4.56 -3.92 -2.25
N GLY A 97 5.39 -3.67 -1.22
CA GLY A 97 6.51 -2.73 -1.32
C GLY A 97 7.50 -3.08 -2.43
N GLY A 98 7.65 -4.37 -2.78
CA GLY A 98 8.46 -4.80 -3.91
C GLY A 98 7.95 -4.28 -5.26
N ASP A 99 6.62 -4.26 -5.46
CA ASP A 99 6.00 -3.69 -6.67
C ASP A 99 6.19 -2.17 -6.71
N VAL A 100 6.08 -1.50 -5.56
CA VAL A 100 6.32 -0.05 -5.41
C VAL A 100 7.75 0.32 -5.78
N ILE A 101 8.75 -0.44 -5.32
CA ILE A 101 10.16 -0.25 -5.70
C ILE A 101 10.33 -0.29 -7.22
N GLN A 102 9.72 -1.29 -7.88
CA GLN A 102 9.81 -1.42 -9.34
C GLN A 102 9.13 -0.24 -10.06
N ALA A 103 7.99 0.23 -9.54
CA ALA A 103 7.24 1.33 -10.10
C ALA A 103 7.98 2.67 -9.96
N PHE A 104 8.61 2.95 -8.82
CA PHE A 104 9.53 4.09 -8.68
C PHE A 104 10.76 3.92 -9.58
N GLY A 105 11.31 2.70 -9.67
CA GLY A 105 12.43 2.38 -10.55
C GLY A 105 12.18 2.73 -12.01
N SER A 106 10.94 2.56 -12.49
CA SER A 106 10.49 2.84 -13.86
C SER A 106 9.87 4.23 -14.06
N ASP A 107 9.94 5.11 -13.05
CA ASP A 107 9.33 6.46 -13.07
C ASP A 107 7.83 6.45 -13.39
N SER A 108 7.10 5.40 -12.94
CA SER A 108 5.65 5.26 -13.17
C SER A 108 4.79 5.81 -12.03
N LEU A 109 5.39 6.23 -10.93
CA LEU A 109 4.73 6.82 -9.76
C LEU A 109 5.31 8.18 -9.41
N ASP A 110 4.48 9.03 -8.79
CA ASP A 110 4.88 10.30 -8.20
C ASP A 110 4.85 10.20 -6.67
N ILE A 111 3.82 9.56 -6.10
CA ILE A 111 3.62 9.32 -4.67
C ILE A 111 3.17 7.87 -4.47
N SER A 112 3.56 7.24 -3.38
CA SER A 112 3.10 5.90 -3.01
C SER A 112 3.10 5.68 -1.52
N GLN A 113 2.07 4.98 -1.04
CA GLN A 113 2.14 4.25 0.21
C GLN A 113 3.19 3.13 0.05
N VAL A 114 4.10 3.02 1.02
CA VAL A 114 5.25 2.10 0.96
C VAL A 114 5.81 1.86 2.36
N GLY A 115 6.15 0.62 2.68
CA GLY A 115 6.81 0.30 3.95
C GLY A 115 8.21 0.90 4.09
N SER A 116 8.70 1.02 5.32
CA SER A 116 10.01 1.61 5.64
C SER A 116 11.18 0.86 4.99
N SER A 117 11.20 -0.47 5.00
CA SER A 117 12.27 -1.24 4.36
C SER A 117 12.26 -1.14 2.83
N PRO A 118 11.12 -1.23 2.11
CA PRO A 118 11.13 -1.03 0.67
C PRO A 118 11.49 0.40 0.23
N VAL A 119 11.12 1.45 0.95
CA VAL A 119 11.52 2.82 0.57
C VAL A 119 13.03 3.03 0.70
N VAL A 120 13.63 2.50 1.77
CA VAL A 120 15.08 2.49 1.95
C VAL A 120 15.76 1.72 0.81
N LYS A 121 15.22 0.56 0.44
CA LYS A 121 15.75 -0.22 -0.69
C LYS A 121 15.68 0.54 -2.01
N ALA A 122 14.60 1.28 -2.27
CA ALA A 122 14.47 2.11 -3.48
C ALA A 122 15.50 3.25 -3.51
N ALA A 123 15.82 3.85 -2.35
CA ALA A 123 16.84 4.90 -2.22
C ALA A 123 18.27 4.37 -2.29
N SER A 124 18.48 3.07 -2.07
CA SER A 124 19.80 2.41 -2.06
C SER A 124 20.26 1.99 -3.47
N PRO A 125 21.57 1.79 -3.70
CA PRO A 125 22.08 1.17 -4.91
C PRO A 125 21.48 -0.24 -5.14
N PRO A 126 21.24 -0.65 -6.42
CA PRO A 126 21.56 0.07 -7.65
C PRO A 126 20.49 1.05 -8.12
N LEU A 127 19.33 1.14 -7.47
CA LEU A 127 18.23 1.99 -7.90
C LEU A 127 18.50 3.46 -7.61
N SER A 128 18.98 3.78 -6.42
CA SER A 128 19.38 5.12 -5.97
C SER A 128 18.36 6.19 -6.34
N LYS A 129 17.05 5.91 -6.05
CA LYS A 129 15.97 6.86 -6.34
C LYS A 129 15.99 7.98 -5.31
N ASP A 130 15.85 9.21 -5.78
CA ASP A 130 15.69 10.38 -4.93
C ASP A 130 14.23 10.46 -4.46
N LEU A 131 14.00 9.91 -3.27
CA LEU A 131 12.70 9.80 -2.64
C LEU A 131 12.68 10.57 -1.33
N LYS A 132 11.56 11.20 -1.06
CA LYS A 132 11.26 11.82 0.23
C LYS A 132 10.11 11.09 0.90
N VAL A 133 10.21 10.86 2.20
CA VAL A 133 9.10 10.40 3.04
C VAL A 133 8.31 11.62 3.47
N ILE A 134 7.02 11.66 3.15
CA ILE A 134 6.15 12.83 3.31
C ILE A 134 5.05 12.64 4.36
N TRP A 135 4.83 11.39 4.81
CA TRP A 135 3.81 11.04 5.81
C TRP A 135 4.09 9.67 6.42
N ILE A 136 3.66 9.48 7.68
CA ILE A 136 3.58 8.17 8.32
C ILE A 136 2.12 7.76 8.30
N SER A 137 1.78 6.72 7.52
CA SER A 137 0.44 6.17 7.47
C SER A 137 0.08 5.48 8.78
N ASP A 138 1.03 4.69 9.28
CA ASP A 138 0.94 4.00 10.56
C ASP A 138 2.30 3.47 11.03
N VAL A 139 2.37 3.17 12.33
CA VAL A 139 3.44 2.38 12.93
C VAL A 139 2.92 0.94 13.01
N ILE A 140 3.65 0.01 12.42
CA ILE A 140 3.25 -1.39 12.30
C ILE A 140 3.45 -2.09 13.64
N GLY A 141 2.35 -2.67 14.15
CA GLY A 141 2.32 -3.46 15.37
C GLY A 141 1.95 -4.92 15.12
N ASP A 142 0.99 -5.42 15.85
CA ASP A 142 0.52 -6.82 15.76
C ASP A 142 -0.23 -7.14 14.45
N ALA A 143 -0.68 -6.11 13.73
CA ALA A 143 -1.33 -6.25 12.42
C ALA A 143 -0.44 -6.82 11.31
N GLU A 144 0.88 -6.92 11.56
CA GLU A 144 1.82 -7.66 10.71
C GLU A 144 2.53 -8.70 11.59
N SER A 145 2.31 -9.99 11.31
CA SER A 145 2.70 -11.07 12.21
C SER A 145 3.10 -12.36 11.48
N LEU A 146 3.92 -13.17 12.17
CA LEU A 146 4.23 -14.54 11.78
C LEU A 146 3.15 -15.48 12.29
N VAL A 147 2.39 -16.04 11.35
CA VAL A 147 1.33 -17.03 11.61
C VAL A 147 1.83 -18.42 11.26
N VAL A 148 1.59 -19.38 12.12
CA VAL A 148 1.93 -20.78 11.93
C VAL A 148 0.68 -21.66 11.90
N LYS A 149 0.75 -22.77 11.14
CA LYS A 149 -0.36 -23.68 10.96
C LYS A 149 -0.40 -24.79 12.04
N ASP A 150 0.75 -25.31 12.41
CA ASP A 150 0.86 -26.43 13.36
C ASP A 150 0.74 -25.91 14.80
N PRO A 151 -0.30 -26.30 15.58
CA PRO A 151 -0.50 -25.82 16.94
C PRO A 151 0.60 -26.22 17.92
N SER A 152 1.52 -27.10 17.52
CA SER A 152 2.67 -27.49 18.36
C SER A 152 3.87 -26.55 18.23
N ILE A 153 3.83 -25.62 17.25
CA ILE A 153 4.85 -24.57 17.07
C ILE A 153 4.44 -23.38 17.95
N GLU A 154 5.19 -23.13 19.01
CA GLU A 154 4.90 -22.07 19.98
C GLU A 154 5.91 -20.91 19.91
N SER A 155 7.03 -21.12 19.19
CA SER A 155 8.11 -20.13 19.08
C SER A 155 8.85 -20.24 17.77
N LEU A 156 9.66 -19.22 17.46
CA LEU A 156 10.50 -19.21 16.27
C LEU A 156 11.53 -20.38 16.27
N ALA A 157 11.98 -20.81 17.45
CA ALA A 157 12.91 -21.95 17.58
C ALA A 157 12.32 -23.28 17.06
N ASP A 158 10.98 -23.42 17.06
CA ASP A 158 10.30 -24.63 16.58
C ASP A 158 10.20 -24.66 15.03
N MET A 159 10.64 -23.57 14.35
CA MET A 159 10.58 -23.44 12.89
C MET A 159 11.75 -24.09 12.14
N SER A 160 12.74 -24.71 12.83
CA SER A 160 13.84 -25.41 12.16
C SER A 160 13.31 -26.48 11.19
N GLY A 161 13.77 -26.44 9.92
CA GLY A 161 13.33 -27.32 8.82
C GLY A 161 11.96 -26.98 8.22
N LYS A 162 11.29 -25.92 8.64
CA LYS A 162 10.01 -25.45 8.16
C LYS A 162 10.16 -24.43 7.03
N THR A 163 9.04 -24.12 6.37
CA THR A 163 8.98 -23.16 5.25
C THR A 163 8.05 -22.01 5.59
N ILE A 164 8.55 -20.79 5.49
CA ILE A 164 7.80 -19.54 5.71
C ILE A 164 7.60 -18.83 4.37
N GLY A 165 6.34 -18.54 4.02
CA GLY A 165 6.00 -17.67 2.90
C GLY A 165 5.99 -16.20 3.34
N VAL A 166 6.59 -15.31 2.55
CA VAL A 166 6.60 -13.86 2.84
C VAL A 166 6.80 -13.08 1.53
N PRO A 167 6.18 -11.91 1.34
CA PRO A 167 6.47 -11.05 0.20
C PRO A 167 7.88 -10.44 0.31
N PHE A 168 8.78 -10.80 -0.59
CA PHE A 168 10.16 -10.32 -0.53
C PHE A 168 10.27 -8.81 -0.75
N GLY A 169 11.10 -8.17 0.06
CA GLY A 169 11.32 -6.73 0.04
C GLY A 169 10.24 -5.92 0.75
N SER A 170 9.35 -6.57 1.52
CA SER A 170 8.39 -5.93 2.41
C SER A 170 8.96 -5.70 3.82
N THR A 171 8.21 -5.00 4.66
CA THR A 171 8.45 -4.87 6.11
C THR A 171 8.40 -6.23 6.79
N ALA A 172 7.41 -7.08 6.47
CA ALA A 172 7.31 -8.44 6.95
C ALA A 172 8.57 -9.28 6.66
N HIS A 173 9.14 -9.14 5.45
CA HIS A 173 10.39 -9.81 5.12
C HIS A 173 11.57 -9.30 5.97
N TYR A 174 11.63 -7.99 6.21
CA TYR A 174 12.63 -7.39 7.08
C TYR A 174 12.49 -7.90 8.52
N SER A 175 11.29 -7.86 9.10
CA SER A 175 11.01 -8.36 10.46
C SER A 175 11.35 -9.86 10.61
N LEU A 176 11.00 -10.68 9.61
CA LEU A 176 11.34 -12.11 9.58
C LEU A 176 12.85 -12.35 9.59
N LEU A 177 13.58 -11.67 8.71
CA LEU A 177 15.04 -11.85 8.64
C LEU A 177 15.75 -11.40 9.92
N THR A 178 15.29 -10.30 10.54
CA THR A 178 15.78 -9.85 11.84
C THR A 178 15.57 -10.93 12.90
N ALA A 179 14.35 -11.43 13.02
CA ALA A 179 14.02 -12.44 14.03
C ALA A 179 14.78 -13.76 13.82
N LEU A 180 14.90 -14.24 12.57
CA LEU A 180 15.69 -15.43 12.26
C LEU A 180 17.18 -15.23 12.54
N GLY A 181 17.71 -14.03 12.29
CA GLY A 181 19.10 -13.68 12.57
C GLY A 181 19.42 -13.68 14.06
N GLU A 182 18.57 -13.05 14.88
CA GLU A 182 18.71 -13.00 16.35
C GLU A 182 18.66 -14.40 16.99
N GLU A 183 17.79 -15.29 16.47
CA GLU A 183 17.67 -16.67 16.94
C GLU A 183 18.70 -17.64 16.33
N GLY A 184 19.51 -17.18 15.37
CA GLY A 184 20.51 -18.02 14.68
C GLY A 184 19.91 -19.07 13.74
N LEU A 185 18.69 -18.85 13.24
CA LEU A 185 17.93 -19.80 12.43
C LEU A 185 17.96 -19.49 10.92
N SER A 186 18.71 -18.49 10.49
CA SER A 186 18.74 -18.01 9.08
C SER A 186 19.03 -19.13 8.06
N ASP A 187 19.85 -20.12 8.41
CA ASP A 187 20.22 -21.26 7.55
C ASP A 187 19.33 -22.50 7.78
N GLU A 188 18.48 -22.48 8.80
CA GLU A 188 17.66 -23.64 9.20
C GLU A 188 16.21 -23.57 8.74
N VAL A 189 15.71 -22.37 8.39
CA VAL A 189 14.34 -22.10 7.98
C VAL A 189 14.31 -21.75 6.50
N GLY A 190 13.42 -22.43 5.75
CA GLY A 190 13.19 -22.11 4.34
C GLY A 190 12.32 -20.85 4.23
N VAL A 191 12.84 -19.79 3.58
CA VAL A 191 12.06 -18.57 3.31
C VAL A 191 11.78 -18.48 1.82
N ILE A 192 10.49 -18.40 1.44
CA ILE A 192 10.08 -18.34 0.04
C ILE A 192 9.27 -17.08 -0.28
N ASN A 193 9.51 -16.53 -1.48
CA ASN A 193 8.79 -15.36 -1.95
C ASN A 193 7.39 -15.73 -2.43
N LEU A 194 6.38 -15.22 -1.74
CA LEU A 194 4.97 -15.31 -2.14
C LEU A 194 4.32 -13.93 -2.01
N ALA A 195 3.57 -13.53 -3.03
CA ALA A 195 2.70 -12.36 -2.93
C ALA A 195 1.54 -12.64 -1.96
N THR A 196 1.02 -11.62 -1.31
CA THR A 196 -0.05 -11.74 -0.30
C THR A 196 -1.27 -12.50 -0.82
N ASP A 197 -1.69 -12.25 -2.07
CA ASP A 197 -2.81 -12.92 -2.73
C ASP A 197 -2.56 -14.42 -3.01
N ALA A 198 -1.30 -14.85 -3.04
CA ALA A 198 -0.91 -16.25 -3.24
C ALA A 198 -0.73 -17.02 -1.92
N ILE A 199 -0.52 -16.34 -0.81
CA ILE A 199 -0.20 -16.97 0.49
C ILE A 199 -1.34 -17.84 0.99
N LEU A 200 -2.59 -17.36 1.00
CA LEU A 200 -3.73 -18.15 1.43
C LEU A 200 -3.89 -19.44 0.62
N ALA A 201 -3.69 -19.36 -0.70
CA ALA A 201 -3.74 -20.52 -1.55
C ALA A 201 -2.60 -21.53 -1.28
N ALA A 202 -1.37 -21.05 -1.03
CA ALA A 202 -0.23 -21.89 -0.65
C ALA A 202 -0.45 -22.55 0.73
N TRP A 203 -1.01 -21.80 1.68
CA TRP A 203 -1.41 -22.28 2.99
C TRP A 203 -2.42 -23.43 2.88
N GLN A 204 -3.50 -23.26 2.12
CA GLN A 204 -4.55 -24.29 1.95
C GLN A 204 -4.05 -25.55 1.24
N ARG A 205 -2.97 -25.44 0.43
CA ARG A 205 -2.35 -26.58 -0.25
C ARG A 205 -1.21 -27.26 0.52
N ASP A 206 -0.95 -26.84 1.77
CA ASP A 206 0.18 -27.32 2.59
C ASP A 206 1.55 -27.10 1.92
N GLU A 207 1.70 -26.04 1.13
CA GLU A 207 2.97 -25.69 0.46
C GLU A 207 3.89 -24.86 1.38
N ILE A 208 3.34 -24.27 2.44
CA ILE A 208 4.03 -23.52 3.49
C ILE A 208 3.57 -23.96 4.88
N ASP A 209 4.46 -23.91 5.86
CA ASP A 209 4.16 -24.19 7.28
C ASP A 209 3.72 -22.95 8.02
N ALA A 210 4.18 -21.77 7.56
CA ALA A 210 3.93 -20.47 8.16
C ALA A 210 3.96 -19.37 7.12
N ALA A 211 3.44 -18.19 7.50
CA ALA A 211 3.58 -16.99 6.70
C ALA A 211 3.80 -15.76 7.61
N TRP A 212 4.63 -14.81 7.19
CA TRP A 212 4.68 -13.48 7.78
C TRP A 212 3.98 -12.51 6.84
N VAL A 213 2.86 -12.00 7.30
CA VAL A 213 1.94 -11.17 6.50
C VAL A 213 1.24 -10.14 7.38
N TRP A 214 0.56 -9.23 6.72
CA TRP A 214 -0.24 -8.16 7.33
C TRP A 214 -1.73 -8.31 6.98
N GLU A 215 -2.55 -7.48 7.59
CA GLU A 215 -3.99 -7.46 7.34
C GLU A 215 -4.34 -7.02 5.90
N PRO A 216 -5.37 -7.57 5.26
CA PRO A 216 -6.34 -8.55 5.81
C PRO A 216 -5.89 -10.02 5.72
N THR A 217 -4.78 -10.34 5.04
CA THR A 217 -4.33 -11.73 4.84
C THR A 217 -4.00 -12.42 6.16
N LEU A 218 -3.51 -11.69 7.17
CA LEU A 218 -3.29 -12.20 8.52
C LEU A 218 -4.59 -12.78 9.11
N SER A 219 -5.68 -12.03 9.11
CA SER A 219 -6.98 -12.47 9.58
C SER A 219 -7.51 -13.67 8.80
N GLU A 220 -7.29 -13.75 7.47
CA GLU A 220 -7.67 -14.89 6.67
C GLU A 220 -6.95 -16.18 7.12
N LEU A 221 -5.64 -16.11 7.40
CA LEU A 221 -4.88 -17.25 7.90
C LEU A 221 -5.28 -17.66 9.32
N LEU A 222 -5.58 -16.71 10.19
CA LEU A 222 -6.09 -16.98 11.55
C LEU A 222 -7.46 -17.68 11.48
N ALA A 223 -8.33 -17.32 10.54
CA ALA A 223 -9.59 -18.01 10.30
C ALA A 223 -9.41 -19.45 9.80
N GLU A 224 -8.31 -19.77 9.12
CA GLU A 224 -7.91 -21.10 8.67
C GLU A 224 -7.08 -21.87 9.75
N GLN A 225 -7.37 -21.63 11.03
CA GLN A 225 -6.76 -22.27 12.19
C GLN A 225 -5.27 -21.93 12.42
N GLY A 226 -4.76 -20.88 11.80
CA GLY A 226 -3.46 -20.32 12.12
C GLY A 226 -3.43 -19.70 13.52
N HIS A 227 -2.24 -19.54 14.08
CA HIS A 227 -2.01 -18.73 15.27
C HIS A 227 -0.70 -17.97 15.16
N THR A 228 -0.66 -16.78 15.74
CA THR A 228 0.51 -15.92 15.76
C THR A 228 1.52 -16.37 16.79
N ILE A 229 2.80 -16.41 16.42
CA ILE A 229 3.91 -16.69 17.34
C ILE A 229 4.88 -15.52 17.52
N LEU A 230 4.84 -14.54 16.59
CA LEU A 230 5.68 -13.35 16.65
C LEU A 230 5.01 -12.23 15.84
N SER A 231 5.15 -10.98 16.29
CA SER A 231 4.62 -9.81 15.56
C SER A 231 5.72 -8.81 15.20
N SER A 232 5.40 -7.88 14.32
CA SER A 232 6.30 -6.78 13.98
C SER A 232 6.52 -5.83 15.16
N GLU A 233 5.57 -5.71 16.12
CA GLU A 233 5.78 -5.01 17.38
C GLU A 233 6.89 -5.69 18.22
N ALA A 234 6.84 -7.02 18.34
CA ALA A 234 7.89 -7.77 19.04
C ALA A 234 9.24 -7.67 18.33
N SER A 235 9.26 -7.70 16.99
CA SER A 235 10.46 -7.47 16.17
C SER A 235 11.02 -6.06 16.36
N ALA A 236 10.17 -5.05 16.51
CA ALA A 236 10.60 -3.68 16.83
C ALA A 236 11.36 -3.60 18.15
N GLY A 237 10.96 -4.41 19.14
CA GLY A 237 11.68 -4.57 20.41
C GLY A 237 13.10 -5.14 20.25
N LEU A 238 13.40 -5.81 19.15
CA LEU A 238 14.74 -6.27 18.76
C LEU A 238 15.55 -5.19 18.00
N GLY A 239 15.03 -3.98 17.86
CA GLY A 239 15.67 -2.85 17.16
C GLY A 239 15.27 -2.69 15.69
N ALA A 240 14.21 -3.37 15.24
CA ALA A 240 13.73 -3.34 13.86
C ALA A 240 12.29 -2.77 13.76
N PRO A 241 12.03 -1.50 14.19
CA PRO A 241 10.71 -0.91 14.04
C PRO A 241 10.38 -0.75 12.55
N THR A 242 9.13 -1.05 12.21
CA THR A 242 8.61 -0.93 10.84
C THR A 242 7.44 0.05 10.79
N PHE A 243 7.35 0.74 9.65
CA PHE A 243 6.35 1.77 9.40
C PHE A 243 5.73 1.55 8.02
N ASP A 244 4.47 1.86 7.89
CA ASP A 244 3.88 2.20 6.62
C ASP A 244 3.95 3.71 6.39
N LEU A 245 4.66 4.08 5.37
CA LEU A 245 4.99 5.45 5.02
C LEU A 245 4.31 5.85 3.72
N ILE A 246 4.24 7.13 3.47
CA ILE A 246 4.01 7.65 2.13
C ILE A 246 5.27 8.35 1.68
N ALA A 247 5.77 7.96 0.52
CA ALA A 247 6.94 8.57 -0.11
C ALA A 247 6.59 9.13 -1.49
N GLY A 248 7.29 10.18 -1.87
CA GLY A 248 7.20 10.77 -3.20
C GLY A 248 8.57 11.01 -3.82
N THR A 249 8.62 11.17 -5.14
CA THR A 249 9.85 11.59 -5.79
C THR A 249 10.17 13.04 -5.44
N ASP A 250 11.42 13.36 -5.12
CA ASP A 250 11.85 14.73 -4.80
C ASP A 250 11.46 15.71 -5.92
N ALA A 251 11.62 15.29 -7.16
CA ALA A 251 11.25 16.10 -8.32
C ALA A 251 9.76 16.47 -8.36
N PHE A 252 8.85 15.54 -7.99
CA PHE A 252 7.42 15.84 -7.93
C PHE A 252 7.09 16.78 -6.79
N ILE A 253 7.62 16.51 -5.60
CA ILE A 253 7.39 17.29 -4.38
C ILE A 253 7.84 18.74 -4.60
N THR A 254 9.08 18.94 -5.03
CA THR A 254 9.67 20.27 -5.27
C THR A 254 8.93 21.06 -6.36
N ALA A 255 8.41 20.37 -7.38
CA ALA A 255 7.67 21.02 -8.47
C ALA A 255 6.23 21.41 -8.09
N ASN A 256 5.66 20.84 -7.02
CA ASN A 256 4.23 20.96 -6.70
C ASN A 256 3.96 21.32 -5.22
N PRO A 257 4.54 22.38 -4.65
CA PRO A 257 4.42 22.70 -3.21
C PRO A 257 2.97 22.92 -2.76
N GLU A 258 2.13 23.61 -3.55
CA GLU A 258 0.72 23.84 -3.21
C GLU A 258 -0.09 22.53 -3.19
N PHE A 259 0.21 21.61 -4.11
CA PHE A 259 -0.35 20.26 -4.09
C PHE A 259 0.05 19.53 -2.82
N MET A 260 1.32 19.55 -2.45
CA MET A 260 1.84 18.86 -1.26
C MET A 260 1.20 19.41 0.02
N ARG A 261 1.05 20.73 0.13
CA ARG A 261 0.35 21.37 1.25
C ARG A 261 -1.10 20.86 1.38
N MET A 262 -1.87 20.89 0.29
CA MET A 262 -3.26 20.41 0.29
C MET A 262 -3.33 18.91 0.54
N TRP A 263 -2.44 18.14 -0.06
CA TRP A 263 -2.33 16.71 0.15
C TRP A 263 -2.10 16.36 1.64
N THR A 264 -1.21 17.09 2.32
CA THR A 264 -0.92 16.91 3.75
C THR A 264 -2.16 17.19 4.62
N LEU A 265 -2.92 18.25 4.32
CA LEU A 265 -4.18 18.54 5.02
C LEU A 265 -5.21 17.41 4.84
N VAL A 266 -5.29 16.85 3.66
CA VAL A 266 -6.20 15.75 3.35
C VAL A 266 -5.77 14.45 4.06
N GLN A 267 -4.48 14.16 4.13
CA GLN A 267 -3.97 13.01 4.88
C GLN A 267 -4.21 13.16 6.39
N ALA A 268 -4.04 14.38 6.92
CA ALA A 268 -4.37 14.66 8.31
C ALA A 268 -5.84 14.38 8.62
N GLU A 269 -6.76 14.73 7.71
CA GLU A 269 -8.18 14.39 7.85
C GLU A 269 -8.42 12.87 7.79
N GLY A 270 -7.76 12.14 6.87
CA GLY A 270 -7.82 10.69 6.82
C GLY A 270 -7.39 10.04 8.14
N THR A 271 -6.28 10.51 8.72
CA THR A 271 -5.79 10.05 10.03
C THR A 271 -6.73 10.45 11.17
N ARG A 272 -7.30 11.66 11.14
CA ARG A 272 -8.31 12.09 12.12
C ARG A 272 -9.53 11.16 12.11
N LEU A 273 -10.03 10.81 10.94
CA LEU A 273 -11.17 9.89 10.80
C LEU A 273 -10.85 8.50 11.37
N LEU A 274 -9.65 7.97 11.16
CA LEU A 274 -9.21 6.71 11.77
C LEU A 274 -9.24 6.77 13.30
N ASN A 275 -8.73 7.84 13.89
CA ASN A 275 -8.59 7.97 15.34
C ASN A 275 -9.88 8.38 16.05
N GLU A 276 -10.68 9.27 15.45
CA GLU A 276 -11.84 9.90 16.10
C GLU A 276 -13.19 9.35 15.62
N GLU A 277 -13.26 8.81 14.39
CA GLU A 277 -14.45 8.29 13.75
C GLU A 277 -14.19 6.90 13.12
N PRO A 278 -13.70 5.91 13.89
CA PRO A 278 -13.24 4.63 13.35
C PRO A 278 -14.33 3.84 12.62
N GLU A 279 -15.59 3.95 13.01
CA GLU A 279 -16.73 3.32 12.30
C GLU A 279 -16.89 3.88 10.87
N LEU A 280 -16.69 5.19 10.69
CA LEU A 280 -16.73 5.84 9.37
C LEU A 280 -15.51 5.42 8.53
N ALA A 281 -14.33 5.45 9.12
CA ALA A 281 -13.09 5.02 8.47
C ALA A 281 -13.20 3.55 8.04
N ALA A 282 -13.68 2.65 8.91
CA ALA A 282 -13.91 1.24 8.61
C ALA A 282 -14.91 1.03 7.46
N THR A 283 -15.94 1.90 7.34
CA THR A 283 -16.84 1.85 6.18
C THR A 283 -16.09 2.07 4.87
N SER A 284 -15.21 3.06 4.80
CA SER A 284 -14.39 3.35 3.61
C SER A 284 -13.40 2.22 3.33
N ILE A 285 -12.74 1.72 4.37
CA ILE A 285 -11.78 0.62 4.29
C ILE A 285 -12.45 -0.66 3.80
N SER A 286 -13.65 -1.00 4.31
CA SER A 286 -14.42 -2.17 3.90
C SER A 286 -14.71 -2.16 2.40
N VAL A 287 -15.08 -1.00 1.84
CA VAL A 287 -15.32 -0.82 0.40
C VAL A 287 -14.05 -1.05 -0.42
N GLN A 288 -12.91 -0.52 0.04
CA GLN A 288 -11.65 -0.60 -0.70
C GLN A 288 -11.00 -1.99 -0.62
N LEU A 289 -11.14 -2.68 0.52
CA LEU A 289 -10.61 -4.03 0.73
C LEU A 289 -11.58 -5.13 0.27
N GLY A 290 -12.88 -4.83 0.17
CA GLY A 290 -13.90 -5.82 -0.18
C GLY A 290 -14.24 -6.77 0.97
N VAL A 291 -14.14 -6.31 2.22
CA VAL A 291 -14.49 -7.04 3.45
C VAL A 291 -15.75 -6.46 4.08
N GLU A 292 -16.36 -7.17 5.05
CA GLU A 292 -17.48 -6.63 5.82
C GLU A 292 -17.01 -5.51 6.75
N GLN A 293 -17.87 -4.54 7.07
CA GLN A 293 -17.49 -3.39 7.90
C GLN A 293 -17.02 -3.81 9.30
N GLU A 294 -17.68 -4.77 9.94
CA GLU A 294 -17.28 -5.29 11.24
C GLU A 294 -15.87 -5.90 11.24
N ASP A 295 -15.48 -6.50 10.12
CA ASP A 295 -14.12 -7.02 9.95
C ASP A 295 -13.13 -5.88 9.69
N ALA A 296 -13.50 -4.88 8.87
CA ALA A 296 -12.68 -3.68 8.65
C ALA A 296 -12.37 -2.93 9.95
N GLU A 297 -13.34 -2.84 10.89
CA GLU A 297 -13.11 -2.25 12.22
C GLU A 297 -12.03 -3.01 13.00
N LYS A 298 -12.02 -4.34 12.94
CA LYS A 298 -11.00 -5.18 13.62
C LYS A 298 -9.62 -5.03 12.97
N LEU A 299 -9.58 -4.79 11.64
CA LEU A 299 -8.30 -4.62 10.94
C LEU A 299 -7.56 -3.35 11.34
N LEU A 300 -8.23 -2.38 11.97
CA LEU A 300 -7.59 -1.17 12.50
C LEU A 300 -6.77 -1.44 13.76
N ASP A 301 -7.10 -2.51 14.48
CA ASP A 301 -6.33 -2.93 15.65
C ASP A 301 -4.92 -3.38 15.24
N GLY A 302 -3.94 -3.11 16.09
CA GLY A 302 -2.55 -3.51 15.83
C GLY A 302 -1.76 -2.54 14.93
N TYR A 303 -2.34 -1.39 14.57
CA TYR A 303 -1.66 -0.23 13.98
C TYR A 303 -1.77 0.98 14.90
N ILE A 304 -0.77 1.86 14.85
CA ILE A 304 -0.82 3.18 15.49
C ILE A 304 -0.83 4.21 14.38
N TYR A 305 -1.82 5.11 14.38
CA TYR A 305 -1.98 6.15 13.37
C TYR A 305 -1.56 7.52 13.93
N PRO A 306 -0.29 7.95 13.75
CA PRO A 306 0.20 9.20 14.31
C PRO A 306 -0.58 10.40 13.77
N THR A 307 -1.11 11.23 14.67
CA THR A 307 -1.78 12.48 14.33
C THR A 307 -0.82 13.48 13.65
N LEU A 308 -1.35 14.51 13.02
CA LEU A 308 -0.54 15.56 12.39
C LEU A 308 0.43 16.20 13.42
N GLU A 309 -0.03 16.44 14.65
CA GLU A 309 0.77 17.02 15.73
C GLU A 309 1.88 16.07 16.18
N GLU A 310 1.59 14.78 16.29
CA GLU A 310 2.59 13.76 16.64
C GLU A 310 3.63 13.63 15.53
N GLN A 311 3.22 13.65 14.26
CA GLN A 311 4.14 13.60 13.12
C GLN A 311 5.06 14.83 13.07
N ALA A 312 4.57 16.02 13.48
CA ALA A 312 5.40 17.22 13.63
C ALA A 312 6.37 17.14 14.83
N GLY A 313 6.24 16.13 15.68
CA GLY A 313 7.07 15.92 16.87
C GLY A 313 8.48 15.41 16.56
N ALA A 314 9.34 15.44 17.60
CA ALA A 314 10.76 15.07 17.49
C ALA A 314 11.00 13.57 17.18
N GLU A 315 10.02 12.72 17.44
CA GLU A 315 10.07 11.30 17.14
C GLU A 315 10.03 11.02 15.64
N TYR A 316 9.39 11.92 14.87
CA TYR A 316 9.17 11.76 13.44
C TYR A 316 9.81 12.92 12.64
N PHE A 317 9.01 13.82 12.05
CA PHE A 317 9.50 14.83 11.12
C PHE A 317 10.11 16.07 11.81
N GLY A 318 9.73 16.35 13.07
CA GLY A 318 10.28 17.49 13.82
C GLY A 318 11.64 17.24 14.47
N GLY A 319 12.22 16.04 14.28
CA GLY A 319 13.53 15.66 14.82
C GLY A 319 14.19 14.55 14.00
N ASP A 320 15.09 13.83 14.64
CA ASP A 320 15.93 12.83 13.96
C ASP A 320 15.38 11.39 14.08
N GLY A 321 14.22 11.16 14.72
CA GLY A 321 13.75 9.81 15.03
C GLY A 321 13.47 8.99 13.77
N LEU A 322 12.69 9.51 12.83
CA LEU A 322 12.41 8.84 11.56
C LEU A 322 13.69 8.65 10.73
N ALA A 323 14.54 9.66 10.62
CA ALA A 323 15.82 9.58 9.92
C ALA A 323 16.73 8.49 10.50
N THR A 324 16.76 8.38 11.82
CA THR A 324 17.51 7.33 12.54
C THR A 324 16.95 5.95 12.23
N ALA A 325 15.63 5.77 12.25
CA ALA A 325 14.99 4.49 11.94
C ALA A 325 15.27 4.05 10.50
N LEU A 326 15.17 4.96 9.52
CA LEU A 326 15.49 4.66 8.11
C LEU A 326 16.96 4.31 7.91
N THR A 327 17.87 5.01 8.60
CA THR A 327 19.30 4.71 8.55
C THR A 327 19.61 3.33 9.13
N SER A 328 19.06 3.00 10.31
CA SER A 328 19.22 1.68 10.93
C SER A 328 18.64 0.56 10.05
N THR A 329 17.49 0.82 9.41
CA THR A 329 16.92 -0.11 8.43
C THR A 329 17.86 -0.37 7.26
N ALA A 330 18.53 0.68 6.72
CA ALA A 330 19.50 0.53 5.64
C ALA A 330 20.72 -0.30 6.05
N GLU A 331 21.30 0.01 7.21
CA GLU A 331 22.45 -0.70 7.77
C GLU A 331 22.13 -2.19 7.97
N PHE A 332 20.94 -2.50 8.49
CA PHE A 332 20.50 -3.88 8.65
C PHE A 332 20.31 -4.56 7.28
N LEU A 333 19.61 -3.94 6.35
CA LEU A 333 19.37 -4.51 5.01
C LEU A 333 20.69 -4.81 4.28
N GLU A 334 21.73 -4.01 4.46
CA GLU A 334 23.05 -4.29 3.92
C GLU A 334 23.63 -5.58 4.51
N THR A 335 23.54 -5.76 5.84
CA THR A 335 24.03 -6.99 6.50
C THR A 335 23.32 -8.26 6.02
N GLN A 336 22.05 -8.15 5.69
CA GLN A 336 21.19 -9.25 5.19
C GLN A 336 21.23 -9.40 3.65
N SER A 337 22.06 -8.64 2.95
CA SER A 337 22.09 -8.61 1.48
C SER A 337 20.73 -8.22 0.86
N GLY A 338 19.91 -7.48 1.61
CA GLY A 338 18.64 -6.91 1.15
C GLY A 338 18.84 -5.71 0.21
N ILE A 339 19.98 -5.04 0.33
CA ILE A 339 20.52 -4.01 -0.58
C ILE A 339 21.97 -4.36 -0.94
N ASP A 340 22.45 -3.89 -2.08
CA ASP A 340 23.81 -4.17 -2.57
C ASP A 340 24.88 -3.36 -1.82
N ALA A 341 24.54 -2.15 -1.40
CA ALA A 341 25.36 -1.23 -0.63
C ALA A 341 24.51 -0.14 0.00
N LEU A 342 25.04 0.51 1.03
CA LEU A 342 24.46 1.76 1.54
C LEU A 342 24.50 2.85 0.46
N ALA A 343 23.51 3.76 0.49
CA ALA A 343 23.56 4.99 -0.30
C ALA A 343 24.67 5.92 0.20
N GLU A 344 24.94 7.01 -0.53
CA GLU A 344 25.90 8.03 -0.11
C GLU A 344 25.50 8.63 1.25
N ASP A 345 26.49 9.15 1.96
CA ASP A 345 26.30 9.77 3.27
C ASP A 345 25.20 10.85 3.22
N GLY A 346 24.26 10.79 4.15
CA GLY A 346 23.15 11.76 4.28
C GLY A 346 21.86 11.37 3.57
N VAL A 347 21.86 10.43 2.61
CA VAL A 347 20.67 10.09 1.83
C VAL A 347 19.48 9.70 2.73
N TYR A 348 19.68 8.79 3.66
CA TYR A 348 18.58 8.32 4.54
C TYR A 348 18.17 9.37 5.57
N GLN A 349 19.13 10.20 6.03
CA GLN A 349 18.88 11.29 6.96
C GLN A 349 18.06 12.42 6.31
N GLU A 350 18.17 12.61 5.00
CA GLU A 350 17.50 13.65 4.21
C GLU A 350 16.18 13.15 3.57
N MET A 351 15.81 11.87 3.78
CA MET A 351 14.54 11.34 3.27
C MET A 351 13.31 11.96 3.93
N PRO A 352 13.24 12.18 5.27
CA PRO A 352 12.09 12.82 5.88
C PRO A 352 11.90 14.25 5.34
N TYR A 353 10.71 14.51 4.76
CA TYR A 353 10.32 15.81 4.24
C TYR A 353 9.16 16.39 5.08
N GLY A 354 9.51 17.17 6.11
CA GLY A 354 8.55 17.74 7.05
C GLY A 354 8.01 19.13 6.68
N GLU A 355 8.45 19.75 5.58
CA GLU A 355 8.10 21.14 5.26
C GLU A 355 6.60 21.39 5.16
N ALA A 356 5.86 20.50 4.46
CA ALA A 356 4.41 20.60 4.33
C ALA A 356 3.69 20.35 5.67
N ILE A 357 4.21 19.45 6.52
CA ILE A 357 3.70 19.18 7.87
C ILE A 357 3.88 20.42 8.75
N GLU A 358 5.07 21.01 8.75
CA GLU A 358 5.35 22.23 9.50
C GLU A 358 4.49 23.43 9.05
N GLU A 359 4.24 23.55 7.75
CA GLU A 359 3.41 24.63 7.20
C GLU A 359 1.97 24.55 7.70
N VAL A 360 1.38 23.34 7.72
CA VAL A 360 -0.03 23.16 8.10
C VAL A 360 -0.26 23.05 9.60
N THR A 361 0.80 22.90 10.42
CA THR A 361 0.74 22.91 11.89
C THR A 361 0.95 24.30 12.50
N ARG A 362 1.39 25.30 11.74
CA ARG A 362 1.58 26.69 12.18
C ARG A 362 0.28 27.47 12.18
#